data_eb6db11f88b5bc63c415c17cf266f547
#
_entry.id   eb6db11f88b5bc63c415c17cf266f547
#
_cell.length_a   1.000
_cell.length_b   1.000
_cell.length_c   1.000
_cell.angle_alpha   90.00
_cell.angle_beta   90.00
_cell.angle_gamma   90.00
#
_symmetry.space_group_name_H-M   'P 1'
#
loop_
_entity.id
_entity.type
_entity.pdbx_description
1 polymer ?
#
loop_
_entity_poly.entity_id
_entity_poly.type
_entity_poly.pdbx_seq_one_letter_code
_entity_poly.pdbx_strand_id
1 'polypeptide(L)'
;MKSIRLVACTFIQWQSLAMLAAKCPLLEEIECSYHKMPADFFKCVGRVRPHLKRLRVHMHYFDQDELENELIKHVLEEGGEVFEEPFEQREARRNADAFAIAENMHELRLLQIAGHNLTEIGVHAILDGCPHLECLDLSSCHDIYVDGQLQARFAMIRHVRLPGLMMVTAQISVPSVRGSLWLIFSEVSLALYLRRWRWGMVPMATTKSLRPLTPVST
;
A
#
# COMPACT_ATOMS: atom_id res chain seq x y z
N MET A 1 2.93 -24.11 -7.42
CA MET A 1 3.34 -23.02 -6.50
C MET A 1 2.09 -22.52 -5.78
N LYS A 2 2.14 -22.43 -4.44
CA LYS A 2 0.98 -22.02 -3.61
C LYS A 2 1.10 -20.59 -3.09
N SER A 3 2.31 -20.03 -3.04
CA SER A 3 2.57 -18.70 -2.52
C SER A 3 3.54 -17.93 -3.42
N ILE A 4 3.28 -16.65 -3.61
CA ILE A 4 4.17 -15.69 -4.25
C ILE A 4 4.45 -14.60 -3.22
N ARG A 5 5.74 -14.28 -3.04
CA ARG A 5 6.17 -13.21 -2.15
C ARG A 5 7.14 -12.28 -2.88
N LEU A 6 6.79 -11.00 -2.93
CA LEU A 6 7.61 -9.93 -3.49
C LEU A 6 7.87 -8.89 -2.41
N VAL A 7 9.13 -8.65 -2.10
CA VAL A 7 9.54 -7.66 -1.10
C VAL A 7 10.48 -6.67 -1.74
N ALA A 8 10.13 -5.40 -1.71
CA ALA A 8 10.92 -4.30 -2.27
C ALA A 8 11.34 -4.49 -3.75
N CYS A 9 10.50 -5.17 -4.54
CA CYS A 9 10.75 -5.43 -5.96
C CYS A 9 10.21 -4.30 -6.83
N THR A 10 10.77 -3.11 -6.74
CA THR A 10 10.25 -1.87 -7.35
C THR A 10 10.20 -1.88 -8.88
N PHE A 11 10.95 -2.77 -9.54
CA PHE A 11 11.00 -2.86 -11.01
C PHE A 11 10.01 -3.86 -11.60
N ILE A 12 9.30 -4.63 -10.78
CA ILE A 12 8.31 -5.59 -11.28
C ILE A 12 6.99 -4.85 -11.53
N GLN A 13 6.54 -4.88 -12.76
CA GLN A 13 5.23 -4.36 -13.12
C GLN A 13 4.13 -5.27 -12.59
N TRP A 14 3.06 -4.70 -12.05
CA TRP A 14 1.93 -5.44 -11.50
C TRP A 14 1.28 -6.39 -12.52
N GLN A 15 1.29 -6.02 -13.82
CA GLN A 15 0.79 -6.86 -14.90
C GLN A 15 1.53 -8.20 -14.99
N SER A 16 2.87 -8.16 -14.83
CA SER A 16 3.70 -9.37 -14.83
C SER A 16 3.35 -10.29 -13.67
N LEU A 17 3.06 -9.72 -12.50
CA LEU A 17 2.61 -10.49 -11.33
C LEU A 17 1.22 -11.09 -11.55
N ALA A 18 0.28 -10.34 -12.13
CA ALA A 18 -1.05 -10.86 -12.47
C ALA A 18 -0.97 -12.00 -13.50
N MET A 19 -0.10 -11.86 -14.52
CA MET A 19 0.17 -12.95 -15.49
C MET A 19 0.78 -14.18 -14.82
N LEU A 20 1.71 -14.00 -13.88
CA LEU A 20 2.28 -15.09 -13.10
C LEU A 20 1.21 -15.78 -12.25
N ALA A 21 0.38 -15.01 -11.57
CA ALA A 21 -0.74 -15.54 -10.81
C ALA A 21 -1.67 -16.38 -11.71
N ALA A 22 -1.96 -15.93 -12.94
CA ALA A 22 -2.77 -16.66 -13.89
C ALA A 22 -2.18 -18.03 -14.28
N LYS A 23 -0.84 -18.17 -14.29
CA LYS A 23 -0.15 -19.42 -14.60
C LYS A 23 -0.01 -20.38 -13.40
N CYS A 24 -0.42 -19.96 -12.21
CA CYS A 24 -0.26 -20.74 -10.97
C CYS A 24 -1.62 -21.19 -10.42
N PRO A 25 -2.22 -22.29 -10.92
CA PRO A 25 -3.58 -22.71 -10.55
C PRO A 25 -3.76 -23.04 -9.07
N LEU A 26 -2.69 -23.41 -8.37
CA LEU A 26 -2.73 -23.74 -6.93
C LEU A 26 -2.31 -22.56 -6.03
N LEU A 27 -2.32 -21.34 -6.56
CA LEU A 27 -1.93 -20.16 -5.80
C LEU A 27 -2.99 -19.82 -4.76
N GLU A 28 -2.59 -19.79 -3.49
CA GLU A 28 -3.43 -19.51 -2.34
C GLU A 28 -3.01 -18.21 -1.63
N GLU A 29 -1.79 -17.71 -1.88
CA GLU A 29 -1.23 -16.58 -1.16
C GLU A 29 -0.41 -15.67 -2.08
N ILE A 30 -0.64 -14.36 -1.96
CA ILE A 30 0.18 -13.31 -2.57
C ILE A 30 0.59 -12.34 -1.47
N GLU A 31 1.89 -12.02 -1.43
CA GLU A 31 2.45 -10.98 -0.58
C GLU A 31 3.26 -10.01 -1.44
N CYS A 32 2.91 -8.72 -1.37
CA CYS A 32 3.59 -7.64 -2.06
C CYS A 32 3.88 -6.54 -1.04
N SER A 33 5.16 -6.37 -0.68
CA SER A 33 5.58 -5.35 0.26
C SER A 33 6.44 -4.30 -0.42
N TYR A 34 6.19 -3.02 -0.09
CA TYR A 34 6.92 -1.87 -0.62
C TYR A 34 6.78 -1.67 -2.14
N HIS A 35 5.61 -2.05 -2.66
CA HIS A 35 5.27 -1.85 -4.07
C HIS A 35 3.81 -1.41 -4.18
N LYS A 36 3.56 -0.31 -4.91
CA LYS A 36 2.20 0.20 -5.12
C LYS A 36 1.48 -0.71 -6.12
N MET A 37 0.42 -1.37 -5.66
CA MET A 37 -0.46 -2.16 -6.51
C MET A 37 -1.73 -1.35 -6.78
N PRO A 38 -2.07 -1.07 -8.05
CA PRO A 38 -3.31 -0.36 -8.38
C PRO A 38 -4.53 -1.28 -8.23
N ALA A 39 -5.71 -0.69 -8.13
CA ALA A 39 -6.99 -1.42 -8.07
C ALA A 39 -7.14 -2.47 -9.19
N ASP A 40 -6.63 -2.19 -10.38
CA ASP A 40 -6.67 -3.12 -11.51
C ASP A 40 -5.88 -4.41 -11.26
N PHE A 41 -4.84 -4.37 -10.45
CA PHE A 41 -4.14 -5.58 -10.01
C PHE A 41 -5.08 -6.51 -9.24
N PHE A 42 -5.81 -5.97 -8.27
CA PHE A 42 -6.74 -6.76 -7.44
C PHE A 42 -7.89 -7.33 -8.28
N LYS A 43 -8.43 -6.54 -9.21
CA LYS A 43 -9.45 -7.00 -10.18
C LYS A 43 -8.92 -8.16 -11.03
N CYS A 44 -7.73 -8.00 -11.61
CA CYS A 44 -7.14 -9.03 -12.46
C CYS A 44 -6.84 -10.31 -11.68
N VAL A 45 -6.20 -10.19 -10.50
CA VAL A 45 -5.85 -11.35 -9.68
C VAL A 45 -7.10 -12.05 -9.15
N GLY A 46 -8.10 -11.32 -8.66
CA GLY A 46 -9.35 -11.92 -8.19
C GLY A 46 -10.08 -12.71 -9.26
N ARG A 47 -10.13 -12.20 -10.50
CA ARG A 47 -10.74 -12.91 -11.64
C ARG A 47 -10.00 -14.19 -12.01
N VAL A 48 -8.67 -14.19 -12.00
CA VAL A 48 -7.88 -15.38 -12.37
C VAL A 48 -7.65 -16.34 -11.20
N ARG A 49 -7.80 -15.88 -9.97
CA ARG A 49 -7.63 -16.65 -8.73
C ARG A 49 -8.76 -16.35 -7.72
N PRO A 50 -10.01 -16.69 -8.05
CA PRO A 50 -11.15 -16.43 -7.16
C PRO A 50 -11.05 -17.15 -5.80
N HIS A 51 -10.23 -18.20 -5.72
CA HIS A 51 -10.00 -18.97 -4.48
C HIS A 51 -8.74 -18.54 -3.72
N LEU A 52 -8.22 -17.33 -3.99
CA LEU A 52 -7.10 -16.77 -3.22
C LEU A 52 -7.53 -16.61 -1.76
N LYS A 53 -6.74 -17.15 -0.82
CA LYS A 53 -7.07 -17.17 0.60
C LYS A 53 -6.33 -16.10 1.40
N ARG A 54 -5.15 -15.71 0.95
CA ARG A 54 -4.30 -14.77 1.68
C ARG A 54 -3.73 -13.72 0.75
N LEU A 55 -3.99 -12.49 1.08
CA LEU A 55 -3.44 -11.32 0.39
C LEU A 55 -2.77 -10.40 1.40
N ARG A 56 -1.49 -10.10 1.18
CA ARG A 56 -0.75 -9.12 1.95
C ARG A 56 -0.18 -8.06 1.02
N VAL A 57 -0.63 -6.84 1.23
CA VAL A 57 -0.11 -5.66 0.54
C VAL A 57 0.31 -4.65 1.60
N HIS A 58 1.61 -4.39 1.63
CA HIS A 58 2.16 -3.42 2.54
C HIS A 58 2.79 -2.28 1.73
N MET A 59 2.20 -1.10 1.84
CA MET A 59 2.79 0.11 1.30
C MET A 59 3.54 0.85 2.40
N HIS A 60 4.62 1.54 2.05
CA HIS A 60 5.09 2.62 2.89
C HIS A 60 4.04 3.72 2.83
N TYR A 61 3.59 4.13 3.99
CA TYR A 61 2.84 5.35 4.12
C TYR A 61 3.72 6.50 3.63
N PHE A 62 3.58 6.85 2.37
CA PHE A 62 3.83 8.20 1.92
C PHE A 62 2.49 8.89 2.05
N ASP A 63 2.43 9.88 2.90
CA ASP A 63 1.27 10.73 2.98
C ASP A 63 1.06 11.39 1.61
N GLN A 64 0.24 10.71 0.78
CA GLN A 64 -0.09 11.25 -0.54
C GLN A 64 -0.87 12.55 -0.38
N ASP A 65 -1.64 12.66 0.70
CA ASP A 65 -2.41 13.86 1.00
C ASP A 65 -1.47 15.00 1.45
N GLU A 66 -0.39 14.68 2.18
CA GLU A 66 0.64 15.66 2.55
C GLU A 66 1.41 16.16 1.33
N LEU A 67 1.83 15.25 0.44
CA LEU A 67 2.47 15.61 -0.83
C LEU A 67 1.53 16.39 -1.76
N GLU A 68 0.26 15.99 -1.84
CA GLU A 68 -0.76 16.68 -2.64
C GLU A 68 -1.02 18.08 -2.06
N ASN A 69 -1.10 18.21 -0.73
CA ASN A 69 -1.27 19.50 -0.05
C ASN A 69 -0.04 20.41 -0.22
N GLU A 70 1.19 19.88 -0.15
CA GLU A 70 2.39 20.67 -0.44
C GLU A 70 2.45 21.12 -1.90
N LEU A 71 2.06 20.25 -2.86
CA LEU A 71 1.99 20.59 -4.26
C LEU A 71 0.93 21.67 -4.53
N ILE A 72 -0.26 21.53 -3.94
CA ILE A 72 -1.37 22.51 -4.00
C ILE A 72 -0.87 23.86 -3.47
N LYS A 73 -0.22 23.86 -2.32
CA LYS A 73 0.34 25.07 -1.71
C LYS A 73 1.33 25.73 -2.64
N HIS A 74 2.24 24.98 -3.25
CA HIS A 74 3.23 25.52 -4.18
C HIS A 74 2.58 26.10 -5.45
N VAL A 75 1.58 25.43 -6.01
CA VAL A 75 0.80 25.94 -7.16
C VAL A 75 0.10 27.26 -6.83
N LEU A 76 -0.50 27.36 -5.64
CA LEU A 76 -1.17 28.58 -5.19
C LEU A 76 -0.17 29.72 -4.94
N GLU A 77 1.01 29.44 -4.39
CA GLU A 77 2.09 30.43 -4.18
C GLU A 77 2.62 30.97 -5.51
N GLU A 78 2.62 30.17 -6.57
CA GLU A 78 3.00 30.59 -7.93
C GLU A 78 1.86 31.26 -8.71
N GLY A 79 0.70 31.46 -8.09
CA GLY A 79 -0.47 32.11 -8.71
C GLY A 79 -1.24 31.20 -9.67
N GLY A 80 -1.06 29.88 -9.57
CA GLY A 80 -1.82 28.89 -10.29
C GLY A 80 -3.22 28.68 -9.68
N GLU A 81 -4.13 28.16 -10.49
CA GLU A 81 -5.46 27.74 -10.04
C GLU A 81 -5.42 26.25 -9.70
N VAL A 82 -6.00 25.88 -8.55
CA VAL A 82 -6.16 24.48 -8.13
C VAL A 82 -7.63 24.13 -8.27
N PHE A 83 -7.90 23.11 -9.07
CA PHE A 83 -9.24 22.53 -9.12
C PHE A 83 -9.38 21.55 -7.95
N GLU A 84 -10.27 21.87 -7.02
CA GLU A 84 -10.60 20.91 -5.96
C GLU A 84 -11.32 19.70 -6.55
N GLU A 85 -10.74 18.52 -6.33
CA GLU A 85 -11.39 17.26 -6.68
C GLU A 85 -12.68 17.11 -5.85
N PRO A 86 -13.86 16.82 -6.48
CA PRO A 86 -15.07 16.57 -5.74
C PRO A 86 -14.87 15.49 -4.68
N PHE A 87 -15.47 15.69 -3.50
CA PHE A 87 -15.35 14.76 -2.36
C PHE A 87 -15.63 13.31 -2.76
N GLU A 88 -16.69 13.07 -3.55
CA GLU A 88 -17.08 11.74 -4.01
C GLU A 88 -16.01 11.07 -4.88
N GLN A 89 -15.33 11.83 -5.74
CA GLN A 89 -14.24 11.31 -6.57
C GLN A 89 -13.01 10.97 -5.73
N ARG A 90 -12.68 11.82 -4.77
CA ARG A 90 -11.59 11.58 -3.82
C ARG A 90 -11.82 10.32 -3.01
N GLU A 91 -13.02 10.15 -2.46
CA GLU A 91 -13.42 8.96 -1.71
C GLU A 91 -13.36 7.69 -2.60
N ALA A 92 -13.87 7.76 -3.82
CA ALA A 92 -13.81 6.64 -4.75
C ALA A 92 -12.36 6.25 -5.09
N ARG A 93 -11.48 7.24 -5.29
CA ARG A 93 -10.05 7.03 -5.56
C ARG A 93 -9.34 6.39 -4.37
N ARG A 94 -9.59 6.88 -3.15
CA ARG A 94 -9.00 6.37 -1.90
C ARG A 94 -9.40 4.93 -1.63
N ASN A 95 -10.63 4.57 -1.91
CA ASN A 95 -11.19 3.25 -1.65
C ASN A 95 -11.16 2.29 -2.85
N ALA A 96 -10.53 2.69 -3.97
CA ALA A 96 -10.52 1.91 -5.21
C ALA A 96 -9.95 0.49 -5.03
N ASP A 97 -8.89 0.36 -4.23
CA ASP A 97 -8.26 -0.94 -3.93
C ASP A 97 -9.19 -1.81 -3.08
N ALA A 98 -9.83 -1.22 -2.08
CA ALA A 98 -10.80 -1.89 -1.21
C ALA A 98 -12.01 -2.42 -2.01
N PHE A 99 -12.58 -1.60 -2.89
CA PHE A 99 -13.67 -2.01 -3.77
C PHE A 99 -13.25 -3.14 -4.71
N ALA A 100 -12.06 -3.03 -5.31
CA ALA A 100 -11.55 -4.06 -6.20
C ALA A 100 -11.35 -5.41 -5.49
N ILE A 101 -10.88 -5.40 -4.24
CA ILE A 101 -10.76 -6.60 -3.40
C ILE A 101 -12.15 -7.17 -3.07
N ALA A 102 -13.05 -6.32 -2.58
CA ALA A 102 -14.40 -6.71 -2.18
C ALA A 102 -15.20 -7.35 -3.31
N GLU A 103 -15.07 -6.82 -4.52
CA GLU A 103 -15.78 -7.30 -5.70
C GLU A 103 -15.22 -8.59 -6.31
N ASN A 104 -13.95 -8.92 -6.06
CA ASN A 104 -13.28 -9.96 -6.84
C ASN A 104 -12.61 -11.06 -6.00
N MET A 105 -12.54 -10.92 -4.64
CA MET A 105 -11.75 -11.82 -3.80
C MET A 105 -12.54 -12.35 -2.58
N HIS A 106 -13.66 -12.99 -2.83
CA HIS A 106 -14.62 -13.40 -1.77
C HIS A 106 -14.11 -14.51 -0.84
N GLU A 107 -13.13 -15.30 -1.25
CA GLU A 107 -12.58 -16.43 -0.49
C GLU A 107 -11.42 -16.04 0.45
N LEU A 108 -11.15 -14.72 0.58
CA LEU A 108 -10.09 -14.26 1.47
C LEU A 108 -10.40 -14.60 2.93
N ARG A 109 -9.38 -15.19 3.58
CA ARG A 109 -9.35 -15.46 5.03
C ARG A 109 -8.38 -14.53 5.74
N LEU A 110 -7.35 -14.08 5.04
CA LEU A 110 -6.39 -13.12 5.55
C LEU A 110 -6.23 -11.98 4.54
N LEU A 111 -6.49 -10.78 5.00
CA LEU A 111 -6.18 -9.55 4.28
C LEU A 111 -5.29 -8.66 5.16
N GLN A 112 -4.13 -8.32 4.64
CA GLN A 112 -3.28 -7.26 5.16
C GLN A 112 -3.17 -6.18 4.08
N ILE A 113 -3.71 -5.01 4.38
CA ILE A 113 -3.70 -3.84 3.51
C ILE A 113 -3.19 -2.65 4.33
N ALA A 114 -1.90 -2.68 4.63
CA ALA A 114 -1.27 -1.72 5.53
C ALA A 114 -0.66 -0.54 4.77
N GLY A 115 -0.83 0.67 5.31
CA GLY A 115 -0.29 1.90 4.71
C GLY A 115 -1.08 2.42 3.51
N HIS A 116 -2.36 2.08 3.39
CA HIS A 116 -3.27 2.60 2.38
C HIS A 116 -4.14 3.73 2.95
N ASN A 117 -4.53 4.68 2.09
CA ASN A 117 -5.39 5.83 2.46
C ASN A 117 -6.88 5.47 2.40
N LEU A 118 -7.25 4.22 2.68
CA LEU A 118 -8.66 3.84 2.67
C LEU A 118 -9.39 4.42 3.88
N THR A 119 -10.68 4.68 3.69
CA THR A 119 -11.58 5.16 4.72
C THR A 119 -12.49 4.04 5.24
N GLU A 120 -13.35 4.35 6.22
CA GLU A 120 -14.35 3.40 6.72
C GLU A 120 -15.24 2.83 5.60
N ILE A 121 -15.51 3.60 4.54
CA ILE A 121 -16.31 3.14 3.38
C ILE A 121 -15.63 1.94 2.71
N GLY A 122 -14.32 2.01 2.49
CA GLY A 122 -13.55 0.92 1.93
C GLY A 122 -13.51 -0.30 2.86
N VAL A 123 -13.38 -0.07 4.16
CA VAL A 123 -13.40 -1.15 5.15
C VAL A 123 -14.77 -1.85 5.17
N HIS A 124 -15.87 -1.11 5.15
CA HIS A 124 -17.21 -1.69 5.04
C HIS A 124 -17.35 -2.55 3.78
N ALA A 125 -16.89 -2.06 2.62
CA ALA A 125 -16.92 -2.82 1.38
C ALA A 125 -16.13 -4.14 1.48
N ILE A 126 -14.91 -4.12 2.05
CA ILE A 126 -14.12 -5.34 2.28
C ILE A 126 -14.87 -6.33 3.16
N LEU A 127 -15.47 -5.86 4.27
CA LEU A 127 -16.20 -6.72 5.18
C LEU A 127 -17.46 -7.31 4.56
N ASP A 128 -18.09 -6.61 3.61
CA ASP A 128 -19.25 -7.11 2.86
C ASP A 128 -18.83 -8.10 1.78
N GLY A 129 -17.74 -7.81 1.08
CA GLY A 129 -17.26 -8.62 -0.05
C GLY A 129 -16.45 -9.86 0.35
N CYS A 130 -15.89 -9.90 1.57
CA CYS A 130 -15.02 -10.98 2.03
C CYS A 130 -15.62 -11.68 3.28
N PRO A 131 -16.71 -12.46 3.16
CA PRO A 131 -17.44 -13.01 4.31
C PRO A 131 -16.66 -14.07 5.10
N HIS A 132 -15.57 -14.60 4.53
CA HIS A 132 -14.73 -15.62 5.17
C HIS A 132 -13.50 -15.06 5.87
N LEU A 133 -13.44 -13.73 6.07
CA LEU A 133 -12.27 -13.07 6.61
C LEU A 133 -12.07 -13.39 8.09
N GLU A 134 -10.93 -14.01 8.40
CA GLU A 134 -10.51 -14.41 9.74
C GLU A 134 -9.45 -13.45 10.33
N CYS A 135 -8.68 -12.81 9.46
CA CYS A 135 -7.60 -11.91 9.85
C CYS A 135 -7.61 -10.66 8.96
N LEU A 136 -7.70 -9.48 9.59
CA LEU A 136 -7.68 -8.18 8.92
C LEU A 136 -6.61 -7.30 9.57
N ASP A 137 -5.63 -6.89 8.78
CA ASP A 137 -4.57 -5.97 9.22
C ASP A 137 -4.65 -4.66 8.43
N LEU A 138 -5.05 -3.60 9.13
CA LEU A 138 -5.20 -2.23 8.65
C LEU A 138 -4.14 -1.31 9.27
N SER A 139 -3.01 -1.86 9.70
CA SER A 139 -1.93 -1.07 10.31
C SER A 139 -1.50 0.05 9.37
N SER A 140 -1.29 1.25 9.92
CA SER A 140 -0.90 2.44 9.15
C SER A 140 -1.94 2.95 8.13
N CYS A 141 -3.21 2.56 8.25
CA CYS A 141 -4.33 3.16 7.52
C CYS A 141 -4.96 4.22 8.43
N HIS A 142 -4.45 5.45 8.41
CA HIS A 142 -4.75 6.46 9.44
C HIS A 142 -6.11 7.15 9.28
N ASP A 143 -6.75 7.02 8.12
CA ASP A 143 -7.99 7.72 7.79
C ASP A 143 -9.27 6.92 8.08
N ILE A 144 -9.14 5.83 8.83
CA ILE A 144 -10.28 4.98 9.21
C ILE A 144 -10.87 5.50 10.51
N TYR A 145 -12.09 5.99 10.45
CA TYR A 145 -12.88 6.30 11.64
C TYR A 145 -13.66 5.06 12.09
N VAL A 146 -13.32 4.54 13.27
CA VAL A 146 -13.95 3.34 13.83
C VAL A 146 -15.15 3.74 14.67
N ASP A 147 -16.34 3.68 14.09
CA ASP A 147 -17.61 3.87 14.77
C ASP A 147 -18.11 2.59 15.46
N GLY A 148 -19.24 2.68 16.15
CA GLY A 148 -19.82 1.52 16.86
C GLY A 148 -20.23 0.39 15.93
N GLN A 149 -20.64 0.68 14.68
CA GLN A 149 -21.03 -0.33 13.70
C GLN A 149 -19.80 -1.10 13.21
N LEU A 150 -18.73 -0.39 12.89
CA LEU A 150 -17.48 -0.99 12.44
C LEU A 150 -16.83 -1.81 13.56
N GLN A 151 -16.89 -1.29 14.80
CA GLN A 151 -16.42 -2.02 15.98
C GLN A 151 -17.16 -3.34 16.19
N ALA A 152 -18.49 -3.37 16.03
CA ALA A 152 -19.28 -4.59 16.12
C ALA A 152 -18.90 -5.61 15.02
N ARG A 153 -18.64 -5.15 13.81
CA ARG A 153 -18.19 -6.00 12.70
C ARG A 153 -16.79 -6.57 12.95
N PHE A 154 -15.88 -5.77 13.45
CA PHE A 154 -14.53 -6.23 13.81
C PHE A 154 -14.54 -7.30 14.91
N ALA A 155 -15.49 -7.23 15.85
CA ALA A 155 -15.65 -8.25 16.89
C ALA A 155 -16.00 -9.64 16.34
N MET A 156 -16.49 -9.73 15.11
CA MET A 156 -16.77 -11.00 14.42
C MET A 156 -15.53 -11.61 13.76
N ILE A 157 -14.46 -10.84 13.61
CA ILE A 157 -13.22 -11.27 12.98
C ILE A 157 -12.24 -11.74 14.06
N ARG A 158 -11.61 -12.87 13.86
CA ARG A 158 -10.72 -13.49 14.85
C ARG A 158 -9.52 -12.63 15.22
N HIS A 159 -8.93 -11.95 14.23
CA HIS A 159 -7.76 -11.09 14.42
C HIS A 159 -7.93 -9.81 13.63
N VAL A 160 -8.02 -8.69 14.33
CA VAL A 160 -8.04 -7.36 13.70
C VAL A 160 -6.89 -6.55 14.25
N ARG A 161 -6.13 -5.91 13.37
CA ARG A 161 -5.10 -4.93 13.70
C ARG A 161 -5.46 -3.61 13.07
N LEU A 162 -5.61 -2.59 13.90
CA LEU A 162 -5.98 -1.23 13.51
C LEU A 162 -4.77 -0.29 13.58
N PRO A 163 -4.80 0.86 12.88
CA PRO A 163 -3.77 1.88 12.98
C PRO A 163 -3.73 2.47 14.39
N GLY A 164 -2.55 2.62 14.95
CA GLY A 164 -2.22 3.29 16.21
C GLY A 164 -3.10 2.96 17.41
N LEU A 165 -2.52 2.50 18.51
CA LEU A 165 -3.04 2.44 19.91
C LEU A 165 -4.38 1.70 20.22
N MET A 166 -5.19 1.28 19.27
CA MET A 166 -6.34 0.41 19.56
C MET A 166 -6.06 -1.04 19.14
N MET A 167 -5.37 -1.74 20.03
CA MET A 167 -5.45 -3.20 20.04
C MET A 167 -6.82 -3.56 20.63
N VAL A 168 -7.81 -3.81 19.81
CA VAL A 168 -9.00 -4.53 20.25
C VAL A 168 -8.59 -5.99 20.37
N THR A 169 -8.03 -6.32 21.52
CA THR A 169 -7.78 -7.71 21.90
C THR A 169 -9.10 -8.33 22.30
N ALA A 170 -9.76 -8.99 21.37
CA ALA A 170 -10.57 -10.13 21.76
C ALA A 170 -9.57 -11.14 22.35
N GLN A 171 -9.64 -11.37 23.66
CA GLN A 171 -8.82 -12.37 24.36
C GLN A 171 -9.09 -13.74 23.78
N ILE A 172 -8.28 -14.17 22.84
CA ILE A 172 -8.21 -15.57 22.42
C ILE A 172 -6.73 -15.93 22.36
N SER A 173 -6.35 -16.86 23.23
CA SER A 173 -5.03 -17.46 23.34
C SER A 173 -4.53 -17.92 21.95
N VAL A 174 -3.44 -17.34 21.50
CA VAL A 174 -2.78 -17.72 20.24
C VAL A 174 -2.05 -19.04 20.47
N PRO A 175 -2.33 -20.12 19.72
CA PRO A 175 -1.41 -21.24 19.69
C PRO A 175 -0.14 -20.80 18.96
N SER A 176 0.98 -20.91 19.65
CA SER A 176 2.33 -20.67 19.15
C SER A 176 2.58 -21.47 17.87
N VAL A 177 2.55 -20.83 16.72
CA VAL A 177 3.07 -21.41 15.49
C VAL A 177 4.57 -21.18 15.49
N ARG A 178 5.32 -22.19 15.90
CA ARG A 178 6.77 -22.26 15.72
C ARG A 178 7.09 -22.21 14.23
N GLY A 179 7.90 -21.27 13.80
CA GLY A 179 8.63 -21.37 12.55
C GLY A 179 8.56 -20.20 11.58
N SER A 180 8.40 -18.98 12.02
CA SER A 180 8.70 -17.82 11.18
C SER A 180 9.30 -16.73 12.04
N LEU A 181 10.59 -16.50 11.84
CA LEU A 181 11.31 -15.40 12.48
C LEU A 181 10.77 -14.08 11.89
N TRP A 182 9.85 -13.45 12.59
CA TRP A 182 9.43 -12.10 12.31
C TRP A 182 10.52 -11.15 12.82
N LEU A 183 11.48 -10.86 11.97
CA LEU A 183 12.38 -9.74 12.21
C LEU A 183 11.54 -8.46 12.07
N ILE A 184 11.26 -7.84 13.20
CA ILE A 184 10.69 -6.51 13.31
C ILE A 184 11.72 -5.51 12.77
N PHE A 185 11.64 -5.21 11.49
CA PHE A 185 12.40 -4.12 10.86
C PHE A 185 11.51 -2.88 10.73
N SER A 186 11.04 -2.31 11.86
CA SER A 186 10.20 -1.12 11.77
C SER A 186 10.98 0.21 11.83
N GLU A 187 12.22 0.23 12.36
CA GLU A 187 12.94 1.52 12.46
C GLU A 187 14.31 1.54 11.77
N VAL A 188 14.98 0.40 11.64
CA VAL A 188 16.32 0.36 11.02
C VAL A 188 16.25 0.45 9.50
N SER A 189 15.17 -0.04 8.86
CA SER A 189 15.00 0.04 7.41
C SER A 189 14.76 1.45 6.90
N LEU A 190 14.07 2.30 7.66
CA LEU A 190 13.84 3.70 7.27
C LEU A 190 15.16 4.49 7.24
N ALA A 191 16.02 4.28 8.24
CA ALA A 191 17.32 4.95 8.32
C ALA A 191 18.27 4.49 7.21
N LEU A 192 18.24 3.23 6.81
CA LEU A 192 19.05 2.69 5.72
C LEU A 192 18.50 3.11 4.35
N TYR A 193 17.18 3.19 4.20
CA TYR A 193 16.54 3.65 2.95
C TYR A 193 16.77 5.13 2.72
N LEU A 194 16.63 5.97 3.73
CA LEU A 194 16.92 7.41 3.65
C LEU A 194 18.42 7.69 3.47
N ARG A 195 19.32 6.89 4.05
CA ARG A 195 20.75 6.97 3.76
C ARG A 195 21.08 6.64 2.31
N ARG A 196 20.42 5.66 1.71
CA ARG A 196 20.64 5.29 0.30
C ARG A 196 20.16 6.36 -0.69
N TRP A 197 19.10 7.10 -0.36
CA TRP A 197 18.64 8.24 -1.16
C TRP A 197 19.54 9.48 -1.00
N ARG A 198 20.10 9.69 0.19
CA ARG A 198 20.99 10.82 0.44
C ARG A 198 22.36 10.71 -0.25
N TRP A 199 22.77 9.50 -0.65
CA TRP A 199 24.02 9.27 -1.39
C TRP A 199 23.83 9.22 -2.92
N GLY A 200 22.61 9.30 -3.43
CA GLY A 200 22.28 9.29 -4.87
C GLY A 200 22.24 10.66 -5.53
N MET A 201 22.36 11.77 -4.80
CA MET A 201 22.59 13.08 -5.37
C MET A 201 24.07 13.26 -5.67
N VAL A 202 24.47 12.83 -6.86
CA VAL A 202 25.73 13.27 -7.47
C VAL A 202 25.60 14.78 -7.70
N PRO A 203 26.47 15.65 -7.12
CA PRO A 203 26.41 17.04 -7.43
C PRO A 203 26.75 17.22 -8.92
N MET A 204 25.88 17.87 -9.66
CA MET A 204 26.17 18.32 -11.00
C MET A 204 27.43 19.19 -10.93
N ALA A 205 28.48 18.72 -11.56
CA ALA A 205 29.72 19.45 -11.70
C ALA A 205 29.44 20.80 -12.35
N THR A 206 29.78 21.85 -11.61
CA THR A 206 29.83 23.22 -12.11
C THR A 206 30.65 23.25 -13.38
N THR A 207 30.02 23.62 -14.47
CA THR A 207 30.69 23.94 -15.74
C THR A 207 31.72 25.03 -15.50
N LYS A 208 32.99 24.66 -15.54
CA LYS A 208 34.09 25.62 -15.59
C LYS A 208 33.96 26.47 -16.85
N SER A 209 33.79 27.76 -16.64
CA SER A 209 33.94 28.83 -17.62
C SER A 209 35.18 28.62 -18.48
N LEU A 210 34.98 28.36 -19.76
CA LEU A 210 36.02 28.45 -20.79
C LEU A 210 36.32 29.95 -21.05
N ARG A 211 37.52 30.37 -20.73
CA ARG A 211 38.03 31.68 -21.13
C ARG A 211 38.19 31.75 -22.66
N PRO A 212 37.87 32.88 -23.29
CA PRO A 212 38.10 33.04 -24.72
C PRO A 212 39.61 33.19 -24.99
N LEU A 213 40.07 32.45 -25.99
CA LEU A 213 41.42 32.59 -26.54
C LEU A 213 41.49 33.89 -27.37
N THR A 214 42.45 34.74 -27.03
CA THR A 214 42.84 35.94 -27.80
C THR A 214 43.47 35.54 -29.12
N PRO A 215 43.21 36.26 -30.23
CA PRO A 215 43.89 36.01 -31.49
C PRO A 215 45.31 36.56 -31.44
N VAL A 216 46.26 35.74 -31.89
CA VAL A 216 47.68 36.17 -32.15
C VAL A 216 47.74 36.83 -33.51
N SER A 217 48.25 38.08 -33.51
CA SER A 217 48.61 38.84 -34.70
C SER A 217 49.88 38.28 -35.33
N THR A 218 49.89 38.06 -36.60
CA THR A 218 50.83 38.44 -37.61
C THR A 218 50.26 38.17 -38.99
#